data_4dd13917065a7082c20283fa78dbd355
#
_entry.id   4dd13917065a7082c20283fa78dbd355
#
_cell.length_a   1.000
_cell.length_b   1.000
_cell.length_c   1.000
_cell.angle_alpha   90.00
_cell.angle_beta   90.00
_cell.angle_gamma   90.00
#
_symmetry.space_group_name_H-M   'P 1'
#
loop_
_entity.id
_entity.type
_entity.pdbx_description
1 polymer ?
#
loop_
_entity_poly.entity_id
_entity_poly.type
_entity_poly.pdbx_seq_one_letter_code
_entity_poly.pdbx_strand_id
1 'polypeptide(L)'
;MTSTSSTGTRPLSAEHEELRRTVEAFARDEVAPVIGDYYEKGAFPYDIVAKMGRMGLFGLPFPEEYGGMGGDYFALCLALEELARADSSVAITLEAGVSLGAMPIFRFGSQKQREEWLPRLCSGEALGAFGLTEPGGGSDAGATRTTARLEDGQWVIDGTKSFITNSGTDITA
;
A
#
# COMPACT_ATOMS: atom_id res chain seq x y z
N MET A 1 28.57 35.04 -17.26
CA MET A 1 28.02 34.71 -15.95
C MET A 1 27.16 33.44 -16.12
N THR A 2 27.76 32.29 -15.91
CA THR A 2 27.09 30.98 -16.03
C THR A 2 26.45 30.66 -14.69
N SER A 3 25.14 30.74 -14.64
CA SER A 3 24.33 30.27 -13.50
C SER A 3 24.40 28.75 -13.46
N THR A 4 25.22 28.21 -12.56
CA THR A 4 25.13 26.79 -12.18
C THR A 4 23.90 26.61 -11.30
N SER A 5 22.79 26.14 -11.87
CA SER A 5 21.68 25.63 -11.08
C SER A 5 22.17 24.39 -10.36
N SER A 6 22.50 24.52 -9.08
CA SER A 6 22.68 23.35 -8.22
C SER A 6 21.32 22.65 -8.11
N THR A 7 21.20 21.49 -8.71
CA THR A 7 20.15 20.50 -8.37
C THR A 7 20.48 19.97 -6.97
N GLY A 8 20.31 20.83 -5.96
CA GLY A 8 20.49 20.45 -4.58
C GLY A 8 19.34 19.56 -4.15
N THR A 9 19.57 18.26 -4.13
CA THR A 9 18.70 17.34 -3.39
C THR A 9 18.67 17.82 -1.94
N ARG A 10 17.47 18.12 -1.44
CA ARG A 10 17.30 18.50 -0.02
C ARG A 10 17.78 17.33 0.83
N PRO A 11 18.68 17.54 1.80
CA PRO A 11 19.12 16.45 2.66
C PRO A 11 17.93 15.87 3.41
N LEU A 12 17.89 14.56 3.57
CA LEU A 12 16.89 13.86 4.36
C LEU A 12 16.99 14.31 5.83
N SER A 13 15.86 14.30 6.55
CA SER A 13 15.90 14.39 8.01
C SER A 13 16.57 13.14 8.61
N ALA A 14 17.02 13.22 9.85
CA ALA A 14 17.59 12.05 10.53
C ALA A 14 16.61 10.87 10.60
N GLU A 15 15.34 11.16 10.83
CA GLU A 15 14.26 10.17 10.89
C GLU A 15 14.02 9.50 9.53
N HIS A 16 13.98 10.28 8.44
CA HIS A 16 13.85 9.75 7.09
C HIS A 16 15.05 8.90 6.68
N GLU A 17 16.26 9.30 7.07
CA GLU A 17 17.48 8.54 6.79
C GLU A 17 17.53 7.23 7.58
N GLU A 18 17.05 7.22 8.83
CA GLU A 18 16.93 6.01 9.65
C GLU A 18 15.90 5.05 9.07
N LEU A 19 14.72 5.55 8.70
CA LEU A 19 13.68 4.76 8.03
C LEU A 19 14.24 4.13 6.75
N ARG A 20 14.87 4.94 5.90
CA ARG A 20 15.46 4.47 4.65
C ARG A 20 16.43 3.31 4.87
N ARG A 21 17.38 3.45 5.82
CA ARG A 21 18.34 2.38 6.16
C ARG A 21 17.69 1.14 6.70
N THR A 22 16.66 1.30 7.52
CA THR A 22 15.92 0.17 8.10
C THR A 22 15.22 -0.62 7.01
N VAL A 23 14.53 0.07 6.07
CA VAL A 23 13.84 -0.60 4.96
C VAL A 23 14.82 -1.17 3.96
N GLU A 24 15.93 -0.49 3.66
CA GLU A 24 17.02 -1.00 2.82
C GLU A 24 17.57 -2.32 3.38
N ALA A 25 17.87 -2.38 4.68
CA ALA A 25 18.36 -3.59 5.32
C ALA A 25 17.33 -4.73 5.24
N PHE A 26 16.06 -4.46 5.53
CA PHE A 26 14.98 -5.43 5.40
C PHE A 26 14.83 -5.94 3.95
N ALA A 27 14.83 -5.04 2.98
CA ALA A 27 14.71 -5.40 1.57
C ALA A 27 15.87 -6.29 1.10
N ARG A 28 17.11 -5.94 1.49
CA ARG A 28 18.31 -6.69 1.13
C ARG A 28 18.39 -8.05 1.81
N ASP A 29 18.12 -8.10 3.12
CA ASP A 29 18.45 -9.27 3.94
C ASP A 29 17.28 -10.25 4.05
N GLU A 30 16.03 -9.79 3.89
CA GLU A 30 14.85 -10.62 4.12
C GLU A 30 13.95 -10.76 2.88
N VAL A 31 13.93 -9.79 1.97
CA VAL A 31 13.11 -9.86 0.75
C VAL A 31 13.90 -10.47 -0.41
N ALA A 32 15.01 -9.85 -0.78
CA ALA A 32 15.77 -10.23 -1.97
C ALA A 32 16.18 -11.72 -2.00
N PRO A 33 16.58 -12.36 -0.87
CA PRO A 33 17.04 -13.77 -0.91
C PRO A 33 15.92 -14.78 -1.21
N VAL A 34 14.66 -14.44 -0.94
CA VAL A 34 13.54 -15.41 -0.96
C VAL A 34 12.47 -15.11 -2.01
N ILE A 35 12.38 -13.87 -2.50
CA ILE A 35 11.26 -13.45 -3.35
C ILE A 35 11.22 -14.21 -4.69
N GLY A 36 12.36 -14.63 -5.23
CA GLY A 36 12.44 -15.44 -6.42
C GLY A 36 11.68 -16.76 -6.29
N ASP A 37 11.76 -17.41 -5.13
CA ASP A 37 11.05 -18.66 -4.84
C ASP A 37 9.51 -18.46 -4.85
N TYR A 38 9.03 -17.33 -4.33
CA TYR A 38 7.60 -16.98 -4.38
C TYR A 38 7.12 -16.77 -5.80
N TYR A 39 7.93 -16.07 -6.61
CA TYR A 39 7.64 -15.86 -8.02
C TYR A 39 7.53 -17.19 -8.79
N GLU A 40 8.50 -18.10 -8.63
CA GLU A 40 8.51 -19.40 -9.30
C GLU A 40 7.33 -20.28 -8.90
N LYS A 41 6.91 -20.21 -7.64
CA LYS A 41 5.77 -20.97 -7.10
C LYS A 41 4.41 -20.32 -7.39
N GLY A 42 4.38 -19.08 -7.89
CA GLY A 42 3.15 -18.28 -8.01
C GLY A 42 2.46 -18.04 -6.65
N ALA A 43 3.23 -17.93 -5.57
CA ALA A 43 2.72 -17.81 -4.21
C ALA A 43 2.80 -16.36 -3.72
N PHE A 44 1.82 -15.97 -2.90
CA PHE A 44 1.84 -14.66 -2.25
C PHE A 44 2.75 -14.69 -1.00
N PRO A 45 3.64 -13.68 -0.79
CA PRO A 45 4.63 -13.69 0.28
C PRO A 45 4.07 -13.21 1.63
N TYR A 46 3.15 -13.96 2.24
CA TYR A 46 2.46 -13.60 3.48
C TYR A 46 3.42 -13.29 4.64
N ASP A 47 4.52 -14.01 4.77
CA ASP A 47 5.51 -13.81 5.83
C ASP A 47 6.28 -12.49 5.67
N ILE A 48 6.60 -12.09 4.44
CA ILE A 48 7.19 -10.78 4.13
C ILE A 48 6.18 -9.68 4.47
N VAL A 49 4.93 -9.82 4.03
CA VAL A 49 3.86 -8.86 4.33
C VAL A 49 3.63 -8.72 5.83
N ALA A 50 3.61 -9.82 6.56
CA ALA A 50 3.48 -9.80 8.02
C ALA A 50 4.65 -9.09 8.71
N LYS A 51 5.88 -9.21 8.18
CA LYS A 51 7.05 -8.46 8.67
C LYS A 51 6.92 -6.98 8.39
N MET A 52 6.49 -6.59 7.18
CA MET A 52 6.22 -5.20 6.82
C MET A 52 5.17 -4.57 7.76
N GLY A 53 4.12 -5.34 8.11
CA GLY A 53 3.12 -4.92 9.11
C GLY A 53 3.74 -4.66 10.49
N ARG A 54 4.55 -5.59 10.99
CA ARG A 54 5.27 -5.42 12.28
C ARG A 54 6.25 -4.25 12.29
N MET A 55 6.82 -3.89 11.16
CA MET A 55 7.66 -2.70 10.98
C MET A 55 6.85 -1.40 10.89
N GLY A 56 5.52 -1.47 10.85
CA GLY A 56 4.65 -0.31 10.75
C GLY A 56 4.58 0.31 9.35
N LEU A 57 5.08 -0.37 8.32
CA LEU A 57 5.19 0.22 6.97
C LEU A 57 3.82 0.57 6.38
N PHE A 58 2.78 -0.23 6.64
CA PHE A 58 1.42 0.08 6.18
C PHE A 58 0.81 1.29 6.91
N GLY A 59 1.31 1.61 8.10
CA GLY A 59 0.87 2.74 8.91
C GLY A 59 1.62 4.05 8.67
N LEU A 60 2.67 4.08 7.83
CA LEU A 60 3.59 5.22 7.72
C LEU A 60 2.91 6.59 7.60
N PRO A 61 1.93 6.85 6.70
CA PRO A 61 1.35 8.18 6.53
C PRO A 61 0.12 8.44 7.41
N PHE A 62 -0.26 7.49 8.27
CA PHE A 62 -1.50 7.63 9.06
C PHE A 62 -1.21 8.09 10.49
N PRO A 63 -2.17 8.79 11.14
CA PRO A 63 -2.06 9.20 12.54
C PRO A 63 -1.97 8.00 13.49
N GLU A 64 -1.28 8.21 14.62
CA GLU A 64 -1.13 7.21 15.68
C GLU A 64 -2.46 6.74 16.27
N GLU A 65 -3.48 7.61 16.31
CA GLU A 65 -4.84 7.27 16.78
C GLU A 65 -5.49 6.11 16.01
N TYR A 66 -5.04 5.85 14.77
CA TYR A 66 -5.48 4.72 13.96
C TYR A 66 -4.43 3.61 13.85
N GLY A 67 -3.43 3.61 14.72
CA GLY A 67 -2.34 2.65 14.67
C GLY A 67 -1.27 2.95 13.61
N GLY A 68 -1.27 4.17 13.07
CA GLY A 68 -0.26 4.65 12.14
C GLY A 68 1.02 5.10 12.84
N MET A 69 2.01 5.49 12.04
CA MET A 69 3.32 5.95 12.51
C MET A 69 3.39 7.48 12.66
N GLY A 70 2.33 8.21 12.33
CA GLY A 70 2.32 9.69 12.37
C GLY A 70 3.25 10.37 11.37
N GLY A 71 3.78 9.62 10.40
CA GLY A 71 4.70 10.11 9.39
C GLY A 71 4.02 10.86 8.24
N ASP A 72 4.72 10.93 7.13
CA ASP A 72 4.25 11.60 5.93
C ASP A 72 4.35 10.70 4.69
N TYR A 73 3.82 11.19 3.57
CA TYR A 73 3.92 10.49 2.29
C TYR A 73 5.36 10.35 1.76
N PHE A 74 6.25 11.24 2.17
CA PHE A 74 7.63 11.15 1.77
C PHE A 74 8.31 9.93 2.42
N ALA A 75 7.99 9.64 3.69
CA ALA A 75 8.41 8.43 4.37
C ALA A 75 7.94 7.16 3.63
N LEU A 76 6.66 7.14 3.18
CA LEU A 76 6.15 6.05 2.35
C LEU A 76 6.93 5.91 1.04
N CYS A 77 7.21 7.02 0.34
CA CYS A 77 7.98 6.98 -0.91
C CYS A 77 9.39 6.42 -0.71
N LEU A 78 10.08 6.78 0.38
CA LEU A 78 11.39 6.21 0.73
C LEU A 78 11.31 4.70 0.96
N ALA A 79 10.30 4.24 1.69
CA ALA A 79 10.10 2.81 1.92
C ALA A 79 9.81 2.06 0.61
N LEU A 80 8.99 2.61 -0.27
CA LEU A 80 8.68 2.04 -1.58
C LEU A 80 9.92 1.97 -2.48
N GLU A 81 10.76 3.02 -2.48
CA GLU A 81 12.00 3.04 -3.25
C GLU A 81 12.94 1.91 -2.83
N GLU A 82 13.17 1.73 -1.53
CA GLU A 82 14.09 0.70 -1.04
C GLU A 82 13.52 -0.72 -1.23
N LEU A 83 12.23 -0.93 -1.03
CA LEU A 83 11.59 -2.22 -1.32
C LEU A 83 11.66 -2.56 -2.81
N ALA A 84 11.38 -1.59 -3.70
CA ALA A 84 11.37 -1.79 -5.14
C ALA A 84 12.76 -2.13 -5.70
N ARG A 85 13.85 -1.78 -5.01
CA ARG A 85 15.21 -2.20 -5.37
C ARG A 85 15.40 -3.71 -5.25
N ALA A 86 14.70 -4.34 -4.31
CA ALA A 86 14.71 -5.80 -4.13
C ALA A 86 13.64 -6.46 -4.98
N ASP A 87 12.38 -5.99 -4.90
CA ASP A 87 11.26 -6.51 -5.66
C ASP A 87 10.12 -5.48 -5.79
N SER A 88 9.73 -5.19 -7.03
CA SER A 88 8.67 -4.22 -7.31
C SER A 88 7.29 -4.72 -6.90
N SER A 89 7.04 -6.03 -6.87
CA SER A 89 5.73 -6.59 -6.48
C SER A 89 5.49 -6.42 -4.98
N VAL A 90 6.54 -6.59 -4.15
CA VAL A 90 6.47 -6.32 -2.71
C VAL A 90 6.21 -4.83 -2.45
N ALA A 91 6.91 -3.95 -3.19
CA ALA A 91 6.66 -2.51 -3.08
C ALA A 91 5.23 -2.14 -3.48
N ILE A 92 4.70 -2.69 -4.57
CA ILE A 92 3.32 -2.46 -5.01
C ILE A 92 2.30 -3.02 -4.02
N THR A 93 2.59 -4.12 -3.35
CA THR A 93 1.74 -4.64 -2.26
C THR A 93 1.58 -3.61 -1.14
N LEU A 94 2.67 -2.95 -0.73
CA LEU A 94 2.65 -1.86 0.23
C LEU A 94 1.90 -0.64 -0.31
N GLU A 95 2.26 -0.19 -1.50
CA GLU A 95 1.66 1.00 -2.12
C GLU A 95 0.15 0.87 -2.27
N ALA A 96 -0.32 -0.23 -2.86
CA ALA A 96 -1.74 -0.47 -3.06
C ALA A 96 -2.50 -0.59 -1.73
N GLY A 97 -1.93 -1.25 -0.73
CA GLY A 97 -2.52 -1.34 0.60
C GLY A 97 -2.71 0.02 1.26
N VAL A 98 -1.70 0.89 1.18
CA VAL A 98 -1.69 2.22 1.80
C VAL A 98 -2.46 3.24 0.97
N SER A 99 -2.01 3.48 -0.28
CA SER A 99 -2.49 4.61 -1.06
C SER A 99 -3.85 4.36 -1.70
N LEU A 100 -4.12 3.14 -2.13
CA LEU A 100 -5.35 2.78 -2.82
C LEU A 100 -6.41 2.17 -1.88
N GLY A 101 -5.99 1.36 -0.91
CA GLY A 101 -6.89 0.73 0.05
C GLY A 101 -7.22 1.62 1.25
N ALA A 102 -6.22 1.93 2.09
CA ALA A 102 -6.44 2.63 3.36
C ALA A 102 -6.71 4.14 3.19
N MET A 103 -6.02 4.81 2.27
CA MET A 103 -6.12 6.26 2.12
C MET A 103 -7.52 6.78 1.75
N PRO A 104 -8.30 6.15 0.85
CA PRO A 104 -9.68 6.56 0.60
C PRO A 104 -10.55 6.49 1.86
N ILE A 105 -10.37 5.46 2.69
CA ILE A 105 -11.09 5.34 3.97
C ILE A 105 -10.68 6.48 4.91
N PHE A 106 -9.39 6.76 5.02
CA PHE A 106 -8.88 7.86 5.84
C PHE A 106 -9.43 9.23 5.38
N ARG A 107 -9.42 9.49 4.07
CA ARG A 107 -9.81 10.80 3.52
C ARG A 107 -11.31 11.03 3.47
N PHE A 108 -12.08 10.00 3.15
CA PHE A 108 -13.49 10.12 2.79
C PHE A 108 -14.44 9.29 3.67
N GLY A 109 -13.90 8.35 4.45
CA GLY A 109 -14.68 7.53 5.36
C GLY A 109 -15.25 8.32 6.52
N SER A 110 -16.37 7.85 7.06
CA SER A 110 -16.92 8.33 8.33
C SER A 110 -15.97 7.98 9.48
N GLN A 111 -16.15 8.64 10.64
CA GLN A 111 -15.35 8.33 11.84
C GLN A 111 -15.43 6.84 12.19
N LYS A 112 -16.64 6.28 12.17
CA LYS A 112 -16.86 4.85 12.42
C LYS A 112 -16.07 3.95 11.46
N GLN A 113 -16.05 4.27 10.17
CA GLN A 113 -15.29 3.51 9.17
C GLN A 113 -13.78 3.60 9.39
N ARG A 114 -13.28 4.78 9.76
CA ARG A 114 -11.85 4.96 10.10
C ARG A 114 -11.45 4.13 11.30
N GLU A 115 -12.23 4.17 12.39
CA GLU A 115 -11.98 3.42 13.61
C GLU A 115 -12.09 1.89 13.41
N GLU A 116 -12.96 1.45 12.52
CA GLU A 116 -13.17 0.04 12.20
C GLU A 116 -12.05 -0.54 11.33
N TRP A 117 -11.64 0.19 10.29
CA TRP A 117 -10.77 -0.35 9.24
C TRP A 117 -9.30 0.03 9.36
N LEU A 118 -9.00 1.29 9.69
CA LEU A 118 -7.61 1.77 9.64
C LEU A 118 -6.66 1.03 10.57
N PRO A 119 -7.02 0.66 11.82
CA PRO A 119 -6.09 -0.07 12.68
C PRO A 119 -5.63 -1.40 12.07
N ARG A 120 -6.53 -2.15 11.47
CA ARG A 120 -6.23 -3.42 10.81
C ARG A 120 -5.40 -3.25 9.53
N LEU A 121 -5.69 -2.19 8.78
CA LEU A 121 -4.94 -1.86 7.56
C LEU A 121 -3.53 -1.33 7.89
N CYS A 122 -3.38 -0.48 8.90
CA CYS A 122 -2.09 0.05 9.33
C CYS A 122 -1.18 -1.03 9.93
N SER A 123 -1.73 -2.02 10.62
CA SER A 123 -0.97 -3.13 11.19
C SER A 123 -0.59 -4.20 10.16
N GLY A 124 -1.18 -4.19 8.98
CA GLY A 124 -1.04 -5.25 7.99
C GLY A 124 -1.80 -6.55 8.34
N GLU A 125 -2.66 -6.52 9.36
CA GLU A 125 -3.61 -7.62 9.65
C GLU A 125 -4.57 -7.84 8.48
N ALA A 126 -4.96 -6.75 7.83
CA ALA A 126 -5.71 -6.78 6.58
C ALA A 126 -5.00 -5.96 5.51
N LEU A 127 -5.06 -6.40 4.27
CA LEU A 127 -4.55 -5.66 3.11
C LEU A 127 -5.69 -4.95 2.40
N GLY A 128 -5.53 -3.64 2.23
CA GLY A 128 -6.44 -2.86 1.40
C GLY A 128 -6.28 -3.20 -0.08
N ALA A 129 -7.40 -3.24 -0.80
CA ALA A 129 -7.43 -3.39 -2.25
C ALA A 129 -8.38 -2.36 -2.86
N PHE A 130 -8.13 -1.99 -4.13
CA PHE A 130 -8.94 -1.00 -4.84
C PHE A 130 -9.38 -1.51 -6.22
N GLY A 131 -10.66 -1.82 -6.36
CA GLY A 131 -11.24 -2.34 -7.58
C GLY A 131 -11.70 -1.22 -8.53
N LEU A 132 -10.86 -0.80 -9.48
CA LEU A 132 -11.22 0.16 -10.52
C LEU A 132 -11.38 -0.52 -11.88
N THR A 133 -10.31 -1.14 -12.38
CA THR A 133 -10.23 -1.74 -13.72
C THR A 133 -11.25 -2.85 -13.91
N GLU A 134 -11.86 -2.87 -15.08
CA GLU A 134 -12.81 -3.90 -15.52
C GLU A 134 -12.32 -4.56 -16.82
N PRO A 135 -12.83 -5.75 -17.20
CA PRO A 135 -12.45 -6.39 -18.46
C PRO A 135 -12.65 -5.51 -19.71
N GLY A 136 -13.61 -4.56 -19.65
CA GLY A 136 -13.94 -3.66 -20.74
C GLY A 136 -13.21 -2.29 -20.72
N GLY A 137 -12.44 -1.97 -19.68
CA GLY A 137 -11.81 -0.66 -19.57
C GLY A 137 -10.95 -0.48 -18.33
N GLY A 138 -9.84 0.22 -18.47
CA GLY A 138 -8.92 0.59 -17.41
C GLY A 138 -8.58 2.07 -17.45
N SER A 139 -7.88 2.54 -18.53
CA SER A 139 -7.53 3.95 -18.69
C SER A 139 -8.75 4.88 -18.80
N ASP A 140 -9.85 4.39 -19.36
CA ASP A 140 -11.15 5.07 -19.30
C ASP A 140 -11.90 4.67 -18.04
N ALA A 141 -11.55 5.28 -16.91
CA ALA A 141 -12.19 5.03 -15.62
C ALA A 141 -13.67 5.42 -15.59
N GLY A 142 -14.12 6.29 -16.50
CA GLY A 142 -15.52 6.68 -16.64
C GLY A 142 -16.39 5.62 -17.31
N ALA A 143 -15.79 4.63 -17.97
CA ALA A 143 -16.50 3.55 -18.67
C ALA A 143 -16.79 2.33 -17.76
N THR A 144 -16.65 2.44 -16.44
CA THR A 144 -16.96 1.37 -15.51
C THR A 144 -18.45 0.96 -15.60
N ARG A 145 -18.69 -0.34 -15.54
CA ARG A 145 -20.04 -0.94 -15.68
C ARG A 145 -20.55 -1.58 -14.40
N THR A 146 -19.68 -1.81 -13.41
CA THR A 146 -20.08 -2.29 -12.09
C THR A 146 -21.16 -1.39 -11.50
N THR A 147 -22.23 -1.96 -11.04
CA THR A 147 -23.35 -1.26 -10.40
C THR A 147 -23.42 -1.58 -8.92
N ALA A 148 -23.94 -0.65 -8.13
CA ALA A 148 -24.26 -0.88 -6.73
C ALA A 148 -25.68 -0.37 -6.46
N ARG A 149 -26.51 -1.20 -5.82
CA ARG A 149 -27.88 -0.87 -5.44
C ARG A 149 -28.05 -1.07 -3.94
N LEU A 150 -28.81 -0.18 -3.30
CA LEU A 150 -29.18 -0.35 -1.91
C LEU A 150 -30.50 -1.14 -1.84
N GLU A 151 -30.43 -2.35 -1.28
CA GLU A 151 -31.57 -3.27 -1.12
C GLU A 151 -31.63 -3.69 0.36
N ASP A 152 -32.77 -3.48 1.01
CA ASP A 152 -33.00 -3.83 2.42
C ASP A 152 -31.89 -3.37 3.39
N GLY A 153 -31.33 -2.17 3.15
CA GLY A 153 -30.26 -1.58 3.97
C GLY A 153 -28.87 -2.13 3.70
N GLN A 154 -28.70 -2.99 2.70
CA GLN A 154 -27.42 -3.53 2.27
C GLN A 154 -27.10 -3.12 0.84
N TRP A 155 -25.81 -2.89 0.55
CA TRP A 155 -25.33 -2.63 -0.81
C TRP A 155 -25.14 -3.95 -1.55
N VAL A 156 -25.88 -4.12 -2.65
CA VAL A 156 -25.70 -5.21 -3.60
C VAL A 156 -24.85 -4.70 -4.75
N ILE A 157 -23.65 -5.27 -4.91
CA ILE A 157 -22.69 -4.89 -5.95
C ILE A 157 -22.68 -5.99 -7.01
N ASP A 158 -22.83 -5.58 -8.29
CA ASP A 158 -22.83 -6.47 -9.44
C ASP A 158 -21.84 -5.97 -10.50
N GLY A 159 -20.83 -6.79 -10.79
CA GLY A 159 -19.77 -6.45 -11.74
C GLY A 159 -18.53 -7.33 -11.58
N THR A 160 -17.57 -7.11 -12.46
CA THR A 160 -16.28 -7.82 -12.47
C THR A 160 -15.15 -6.82 -12.52
N LYS A 161 -14.21 -6.97 -11.62
CA LYS A 161 -12.97 -6.18 -11.59
C LYS A 161 -11.78 -7.04 -12.04
N SER A 162 -10.75 -6.41 -12.60
CA SER A 162 -9.56 -7.08 -13.14
C SER A 162 -8.28 -6.39 -12.67
N PHE A 163 -7.21 -7.16 -12.51
CA PHE A 163 -5.89 -6.66 -12.13
C PHE A 163 -5.87 -5.92 -10.79
N ILE A 164 -6.59 -6.44 -9.81
CA ILE A 164 -6.70 -5.79 -8.49
C ILE A 164 -5.61 -6.33 -7.56
N THR A 165 -4.61 -5.49 -7.30
CA THR A 165 -3.52 -5.79 -6.36
C THR A 165 -4.09 -6.10 -4.98
N ASN A 166 -3.52 -7.08 -4.30
CA ASN A 166 -3.92 -7.59 -2.98
C ASN A 166 -5.27 -8.33 -2.95
N SER A 167 -6.05 -8.37 -4.05
CA SER A 167 -7.32 -9.12 -4.05
C SER A 167 -7.09 -10.63 -4.05
N GLY A 168 -7.99 -11.36 -3.40
CA GLY A 168 -7.94 -12.82 -3.34
C GLY A 168 -6.87 -13.39 -2.39
N THR A 169 -6.18 -12.55 -1.61
CA THR A 169 -5.39 -13.00 -0.48
C THR A 169 -6.29 -13.28 0.72
N ASP A 170 -5.86 -14.16 1.64
CA ASP A 170 -6.65 -14.53 2.82
C ASP A 170 -6.88 -13.35 3.79
N ILE A 171 -6.14 -12.25 3.63
CA ILE A 171 -6.16 -11.06 4.47
C ILE A 171 -6.68 -9.81 3.75
N THR A 172 -7.29 -9.94 2.56
CA THR A 172 -7.83 -8.79 1.82
C THR A 172 -9.04 -8.17 2.54
N ALA A 173 -9.06 -6.85 2.62
CA ALA A 173 -10.17 -6.05 3.14
C ALA A 173 -10.72 -5.12 2.06
#